data_25b8d22133ec3c4125ddd44fed3d246c
#
_entry.id   25b8d22133ec3c4125ddd44fed3d246c
#
_cell.length_a   1.000
_cell.length_b   1.000
_cell.length_c   1.000
_cell.angle_alpha   90.00
_cell.angle_beta   90.00
_cell.angle_gamma   90.00
#
_symmetry.space_group_name_H-M   'P 1'
#
loop_
_entity.id
_entity.type
_entity.pdbx_description
1 polymer ?
#
loop_
_entity_poly.entity_id
_entity_poly.type
_entity_poly.pdbx_seq_one_letter_code
_entity_poly.pdbx_strand_id
1 'polypeptide(L)'
;GWGGDTSWLRQRAHPDEAKLFAAEDEAQQRMIEDSVGKGLSRDVLPLKPTFVTIKFGMNDHSYQKFRPDIFKAYTRSQSQLQKVLSGAGARVSFLTPQPIEEKRADPDQDVRNQSLRKFSDGLKQVAQERGAGFVDQFDPYMAIMMKERASDPKAFIGGGDAVHPGPAGQTIMAWAVLKGLGATAPVSSASITLPAGGVETHGCKVGKVAVSGGGVSFDRLDESLPFPVDERAEAALKIAPILEDLSRYELGVSGLAAGTYEVLIDGESVLKTDAEALKKGVNLSNNAGPITKQARELLGEVFKKNNSFFHRWRDVQLYSFPGWAQGAETEARRSAELKKLDEEVVARAIEVLK
;
A
#
# COMPACT_ATOMS: atom_id res chain seq x y z
N GLY A 1 -2.57 -2.31 12.04
CA GLY A 1 -1.63 -1.98 13.12
C GLY A 1 -2.31 -1.31 14.29
N TRP A 2 -1.60 -1.18 15.37
CA TRP A 2 -2.05 -0.46 16.56
C TRP A 2 -1.41 0.93 16.58
N GLY A 3 -2.18 1.99 16.78
CA GLY A 3 -1.66 3.35 16.87
C GLY A 3 -0.66 3.48 18.02
N GLY A 4 0.49 4.13 17.78
CA GLY A 4 1.54 4.31 18.77
C GLY A 4 2.49 3.14 18.97
N ASP A 5 2.34 2.03 18.23
CA ASP A 5 3.29 0.91 18.31
C ASP A 5 4.66 1.28 17.71
N THR A 6 5.69 0.71 18.29
CA THR A 6 7.07 0.74 17.83
C THR A 6 7.51 -0.66 17.39
N SER A 7 8.69 -0.79 16.79
CA SER A 7 9.23 -2.08 16.36
C SER A 7 9.46 -3.08 17.52
N TRP A 8 9.63 -2.59 18.73
CA TRP A 8 9.62 -3.41 19.97
C TRP A 8 8.22 -3.62 20.55
N LEU A 9 7.17 -3.35 19.78
CA LEU A 9 5.77 -3.67 20.08
C LEU A 9 5.26 -3.12 21.42
N ARG A 10 5.52 -1.85 21.68
CA ARG A 10 5.26 -1.16 22.94
C ARG A 10 3.87 -1.37 23.52
N GLN A 11 2.82 -1.30 22.73
CA GLN A 11 1.45 -1.28 23.24
C GLN A 11 0.90 -2.65 23.69
N ARG A 12 1.49 -3.75 23.22
CA ARG A 12 0.93 -5.09 23.45
C ARG A 12 1.83 -6.05 24.21
N ALA A 13 3.12 -5.82 24.17
CA ALA A 13 4.11 -6.65 24.83
C ALA A 13 5.42 -5.84 25.05
N HIS A 14 5.28 -4.56 25.39
CA HIS A 14 6.41 -3.64 25.42
C HIS A 14 7.33 -3.85 26.62
N PRO A 15 8.64 -3.72 26.44
CA PRO A 15 9.57 -3.48 27.52
C PRO A 15 9.42 -2.05 28.05
N ASP A 16 9.92 -1.80 29.26
CA ASP A 16 10.15 -0.44 29.75
C ASP A 16 11.18 0.25 28.84
N GLU A 17 10.76 1.28 28.11
CA GLU A 17 11.60 1.95 27.09
C GLU A 17 12.84 2.59 27.71
N ALA A 18 12.74 3.18 28.88
CA ALA A 18 13.91 3.76 29.55
C ALA A 18 14.94 2.67 29.90
N LYS A 19 14.49 1.53 30.40
CA LYS A 19 15.35 0.38 30.66
C LYS A 19 15.89 -0.24 29.37
N LEU A 20 15.04 -0.33 28.32
CA LEU A 20 15.45 -0.85 27.03
C LEU A 20 16.61 -0.03 26.43
N PHE A 21 16.50 1.30 26.44
CA PHE A 21 17.53 2.16 25.84
C PHE A 21 18.81 2.22 26.66
N ALA A 22 18.71 2.10 27.99
CA ALA A 22 19.86 2.08 28.91
C ALA A 22 20.53 0.71 29.05
N ALA A 23 19.92 -0.35 28.55
CA ALA A 23 20.42 -1.71 28.76
C ALA A 23 21.70 -2.00 27.96
N GLU A 24 22.59 -2.78 28.54
CA GLU A 24 23.73 -3.39 27.85
C GLU A 24 23.25 -4.31 26.71
N ASP A 25 24.12 -4.56 25.74
CA ASP A 25 23.78 -5.19 24.47
C ASP A 25 23.01 -6.50 24.59
N GLU A 26 23.47 -7.42 25.44
CA GLU A 26 22.78 -8.69 25.63
C GLU A 26 21.43 -8.55 26.35
N ALA A 27 21.36 -7.67 27.35
CA ALA A 27 20.12 -7.42 28.07
C ALA A 27 19.08 -6.76 27.17
N GLN A 28 19.48 -5.77 26.36
CA GLN A 28 18.63 -5.14 25.37
C GLN A 28 18.11 -6.15 24.34
N GLN A 29 19.00 -7.02 23.84
CA GLN A 29 18.61 -8.06 22.87
C GLN A 29 17.55 -9.01 23.46
N ARG A 30 17.74 -9.48 24.70
CA ARG A 30 16.75 -10.34 25.39
C ARG A 30 15.40 -9.66 25.56
N MET A 31 15.39 -8.37 25.94
CA MET A 31 14.15 -7.59 26.09
C MET A 31 13.40 -7.49 24.74
N ILE A 32 14.11 -7.26 23.65
CA ILE A 32 13.55 -7.19 22.30
C ILE A 32 13.03 -8.56 21.86
N GLU A 33 13.77 -9.63 22.06
CA GLU A 33 13.35 -11.00 21.71
C GLU A 33 12.07 -11.39 22.42
N ASP A 34 11.96 -11.11 23.71
CA ASP A 34 10.76 -11.40 24.49
C ASP A 34 9.57 -10.58 24.01
N SER A 35 9.72 -9.29 23.81
CA SER A 35 8.65 -8.39 23.37
C SER A 35 8.15 -8.74 21.98
N VAL A 36 9.05 -8.88 21.00
CA VAL A 36 8.74 -9.23 19.61
C VAL A 36 8.12 -10.63 19.53
N GLY A 37 8.71 -11.59 20.24
CA GLY A 37 8.19 -12.96 20.30
C GLY A 37 6.76 -13.04 20.80
N LYS A 38 6.45 -12.37 21.91
CA LYS A 38 5.09 -12.31 22.47
C LYS A 38 4.08 -11.67 21.49
N GLY A 39 4.45 -10.55 20.88
CA GLY A 39 3.56 -9.84 19.96
C GLY A 39 3.25 -10.65 18.70
N LEU A 40 4.30 -11.19 18.07
CA LEU A 40 4.14 -11.95 16.83
C LEU A 40 3.42 -13.29 17.06
N SER A 41 3.73 -14.00 18.13
CA SER A 41 3.10 -15.30 18.45
C SER A 41 1.60 -15.20 18.67
N ARG A 42 1.14 -14.05 19.19
CA ARG A 42 -0.30 -13.83 19.39
C ARG A 42 -1.00 -13.33 18.13
N ASP A 43 -0.41 -12.39 17.40
CA ASP A 43 -1.14 -11.60 16.42
C ASP A 43 -0.85 -11.99 14.96
N VAL A 44 0.32 -12.58 14.66
CA VAL A 44 0.79 -12.75 13.29
C VAL A 44 1.06 -14.21 12.94
N LEU A 45 1.82 -14.94 13.74
CA LEU A 45 2.23 -16.32 13.42
C LEU A 45 1.06 -17.29 13.28
N PRO A 46 -0.04 -17.18 14.05
CA PRO A 46 -1.21 -18.04 13.86
C PRO A 46 -1.88 -17.91 12.50
N LEU A 47 -1.67 -16.77 11.80
CA LEU A 47 -2.19 -16.53 10.45
C LEU A 47 -1.35 -17.19 9.35
N LYS A 48 -0.20 -17.79 9.70
CA LYS A 48 0.73 -18.48 8.78
C LYS A 48 1.05 -17.65 7.53
N PRO A 49 1.52 -16.40 7.66
CA PRO A 49 1.78 -15.54 6.52
C PRO A 49 2.88 -16.13 5.64
N THR A 50 2.74 -16.02 4.33
CA THR A 50 3.76 -16.39 3.35
C THR A 50 4.62 -15.20 2.91
N PHE A 51 4.06 -13.98 3.04
CA PHE A 51 4.74 -12.72 2.76
C PHE A 51 4.31 -11.66 3.78
N VAL A 52 5.28 -10.92 4.32
CA VAL A 52 5.05 -9.87 5.32
C VAL A 52 5.79 -8.60 4.93
N THR A 53 5.07 -7.49 4.90
CA THR A 53 5.66 -6.17 4.86
C THR A 53 5.75 -5.59 6.27
N ILE A 54 6.92 -5.07 6.65
CA ILE A 54 7.17 -4.47 7.97
C ILE A 54 7.38 -2.97 7.79
N LYS A 55 6.53 -2.16 8.42
CA LYS A 55 6.62 -0.71 8.41
C LYS A 55 6.57 -0.16 9.83
N PHE A 56 7.71 0.19 10.37
CA PHE A 56 7.92 0.90 11.63
C PHE A 56 8.85 2.09 11.40
N GLY A 57 9.15 2.84 12.45
CA GLY A 57 10.06 3.99 12.41
C GLY A 57 9.40 5.29 12.81
N MET A 58 8.12 5.52 12.43
CA MET A 58 7.43 6.76 12.74
C MET A 58 7.29 6.99 14.26
N ASN A 59 6.89 6.00 15.03
CA ASN A 59 6.83 6.09 16.48
C ASN A 59 8.18 5.81 17.13
N ASP A 60 9.00 4.95 16.52
CA ASP A 60 10.30 4.56 17.05
C ASP A 60 11.26 5.76 17.23
N HIS A 61 11.33 6.67 16.26
CA HIS A 61 12.19 7.84 16.35
C HIS A 61 11.73 8.89 17.38
N SER A 62 10.58 8.66 18.03
CA SER A 62 10.02 9.46 19.11
C SER A 62 9.83 10.94 18.76
N TYR A 63 9.62 11.27 17.47
CA TYR A 63 9.34 12.62 16.94
C TYR A 63 10.36 13.68 17.33
N GLN A 64 11.62 13.31 17.39
CA GLN A 64 12.69 14.18 17.87
C GLN A 64 13.94 14.10 16.99
N LYS A 65 14.92 14.92 17.34
CA LYS A 65 16.28 14.84 16.79
C LYS A 65 16.86 13.43 16.98
N PHE A 66 17.65 12.98 16.01
CA PHE A 66 18.27 11.65 16.01
C PHE A 66 18.94 11.29 17.35
N ARG A 67 18.62 10.10 17.85
CA ARG A 67 19.18 9.50 19.05
C ARG A 67 19.77 8.12 18.76
N PRO A 68 21.09 7.94 18.96
CA PRO A 68 21.78 6.68 18.67
C PRO A 68 21.29 5.48 19.50
N ASP A 69 20.90 5.69 20.75
CA ASP A 69 20.37 4.64 21.64
C ASP A 69 19.01 4.09 21.16
N ILE A 70 18.11 4.97 20.75
CA ILE A 70 16.82 4.60 20.15
C ILE A 70 17.05 3.90 18.80
N PHE A 71 17.93 4.44 17.96
CA PHE A 71 18.26 3.87 16.66
C PHE A 71 18.84 2.45 16.79
N LYS A 72 19.69 2.20 17.78
CA LYS A 72 20.22 0.87 18.10
C LYS A 72 19.10 -0.12 18.45
N ALA A 73 18.17 0.28 19.32
CA ALA A 73 17.00 -0.53 19.67
C ALA A 73 16.11 -0.80 18.44
N TYR A 74 15.90 0.21 17.58
CA TYR A 74 15.15 0.08 16.34
C TYR A 74 15.76 -0.96 15.40
N THR A 75 17.03 -0.85 15.05
CA THR A 75 17.69 -1.76 14.11
C THR A 75 17.71 -3.20 14.63
N ARG A 76 17.95 -3.39 15.93
CA ARG A 76 17.85 -4.70 16.59
C ARG A 76 16.44 -5.29 16.53
N SER A 77 15.43 -4.46 16.79
CA SER A 77 14.04 -4.89 16.75
C SER A 77 13.61 -5.29 15.34
N GLN A 78 14.00 -4.52 14.32
CA GLN A 78 13.75 -4.86 12.92
C GLN A 78 14.40 -6.20 12.54
N SER A 79 15.66 -6.39 12.95
CA SER A 79 16.38 -7.63 12.74
C SER A 79 15.69 -8.82 13.42
N GLN A 80 15.17 -8.63 14.63
CA GLN A 80 14.45 -9.69 15.37
C GLN A 80 13.07 -10.00 14.76
N LEU A 81 12.34 -8.99 14.33
CA LEU A 81 11.07 -9.18 13.60
C LEU A 81 11.29 -10.05 12.35
N GLN A 82 12.30 -9.73 11.54
CA GLN A 82 12.65 -10.51 10.37
C GLN A 82 13.04 -11.94 10.72
N LYS A 83 13.92 -12.13 11.73
CA LYS A 83 14.37 -13.45 12.17
C LYS A 83 13.19 -14.37 12.55
N VAL A 84 12.23 -13.86 13.33
CA VAL A 84 11.06 -14.63 13.77
C VAL A 84 10.14 -14.98 12.59
N LEU A 85 9.85 -14.00 11.75
CA LEU A 85 8.94 -14.19 10.60
C LEU A 85 9.54 -15.10 9.54
N SER A 86 10.82 -14.95 9.20
CA SER A 86 11.51 -15.86 8.27
C SER A 86 11.65 -17.26 8.84
N GLY A 87 11.90 -17.39 10.15
CA GLY A 87 11.91 -18.70 10.82
C GLY A 87 10.57 -19.43 10.77
N ALA A 88 9.47 -18.68 10.62
CA ALA A 88 8.13 -19.22 10.40
C ALA A 88 7.79 -19.44 8.90
N GLY A 89 8.74 -19.25 7.99
CA GLY A 89 8.57 -19.50 6.55
C GLY A 89 8.06 -18.32 5.74
N ALA A 90 7.90 -17.13 6.33
CA ALA A 90 7.44 -15.95 5.62
C ALA A 90 8.61 -15.26 4.88
N ARG A 91 8.37 -14.80 3.65
CA ARG A 91 9.22 -13.80 3.01
C ARG A 91 8.94 -12.44 3.64
N VAL A 92 9.99 -11.65 3.89
CA VAL A 92 9.88 -10.35 4.55
C VAL A 92 10.40 -9.25 3.64
N SER A 93 9.68 -8.15 3.58
CA SER A 93 10.12 -6.89 2.98
C SER A 93 9.94 -5.75 3.96
N PHE A 94 11.00 -4.98 4.19
CA PHE A 94 10.95 -3.78 5.01
C PHE A 94 10.49 -2.58 4.19
N LEU A 95 9.67 -1.73 4.80
CA LEU A 95 9.19 -0.47 4.24
C LEU A 95 9.69 0.68 5.12
N THR A 96 10.28 1.71 4.51
CA THR A 96 10.63 2.93 5.26
C THR A 96 9.37 3.64 5.76
N PRO A 97 9.40 4.39 6.87
CA PRO A 97 8.32 5.32 7.21
C PRO A 97 8.18 6.39 6.13
N GLN A 98 7.01 7.02 6.03
CA GLN A 98 6.86 8.23 5.22
C GLN A 98 7.49 9.43 5.96
N PRO A 99 7.82 10.53 5.26
CA PRO A 99 8.23 11.76 5.93
C PRO A 99 7.08 12.42 6.69
N ILE A 100 7.43 13.26 7.66
CA ILE A 100 6.52 14.17 8.36
C ILE A 100 6.29 15.40 7.49
N GLU A 101 5.04 15.82 7.34
CA GLU A 101 4.66 16.96 6.53
C GLU A 101 4.06 18.09 7.36
N GLU A 102 4.90 18.97 7.89
CA GLU A 102 4.45 20.18 8.55
C GLU A 102 4.08 21.28 7.52
N LYS A 103 2.97 21.97 7.74
CA LYS A 103 2.46 22.97 6.78
C LYS A 103 3.36 24.20 6.62
N ARG A 104 4.25 24.47 7.57
CA ARG A 104 5.06 25.70 7.62
C ARG A 104 6.57 25.46 7.60
N ALA A 105 7.02 24.23 7.78
CA ALA A 105 8.43 23.91 7.82
C ALA A 105 8.92 23.46 6.42
N ASP A 106 10.20 23.70 6.14
CA ASP A 106 10.89 23.02 5.06
C ASP A 106 11.03 21.54 5.44
N PRO A 107 10.41 20.62 4.71
CA PRO A 107 10.41 19.21 5.09
C PRO A 107 11.79 18.59 5.18
N ASP A 108 12.73 19.02 4.35
CA ASP A 108 14.09 18.47 4.33
C ASP A 108 14.95 19.01 5.50
N GLN A 109 14.63 20.20 6.01
CA GLN A 109 15.29 20.79 7.16
C GLN A 109 14.66 20.39 8.50
N ASP A 110 13.51 19.71 8.49
CA ASP A 110 12.89 19.21 9.70
C ASP A 110 13.78 18.15 10.37
N VAL A 111 14.19 18.42 11.60
CA VAL A 111 15.08 17.50 12.36
C VAL A 111 14.47 16.10 12.55
N ARG A 112 13.14 15.99 12.52
CA ARG A 112 12.42 14.71 12.59
C ARG A 112 12.57 13.94 11.27
N ASN A 113 12.46 14.61 10.12
CA ASN A 113 12.69 14.02 8.82
C ASN A 113 14.15 13.63 8.62
N GLN A 114 15.10 14.44 9.12
CA GLN A 114 16.52 14.07 9.13
C GLN A 114 16.77 12.84 10.02
N SER A 115 16.06 12.71 11.13
CA SER A 115 16.08 11.50 11.97
C SER A 115 15.49 10.30 11.23
N LEU A 116 14.29 10.44 10.64
CA LEU A 116 13.61 9.38 9.88
C LEU A 116 14.44 8.90 8.68
N ARG A 117 15.17 9.80 8.01
CA ARG A 117 16.10 9.42 6.93
C ARG A 117 17.19 8.48 7.44
N LYS A 118 17.80 8.79 8.59
CA LYS A 118 18.79 7.90 9.22
C LYS A 118 18.18 6.55 9.63
N PHE A 119 16.93 6.54 10.10
CA PHE A 119 16.20 5.29 10.39
C PHE A 119 15.94 4.49 9.12
N SER A 120 15.63 5.14 8.01
CA SER A 120 15.44 4.52 6.70
C SER A 120 16.74 3.91 6.16
N ASP A 121 17.87 4.63 6.29
CA ASP A 121 19.19 4.14 5.91
C ASP A 121 19.60 2.90 6.75
N GLY A 122 19.37 2.95 8.05
CA GLY A 122 19.63 1.81 8.93
C GLY A 122 18.74 0.61 8.63
N LEU A 123 17.47 0.84 8.25
CA LEU A 123 16.56 -0.21 7.83
C LEU A 123 17.02 -0.88 6.53
N LYS A 124 17.53 -0.10 5.58
CA LYS A 124 18.15 -0.62 4.35
C LYS A 124 19.33 -1.52 4.65
N GLN A 125 20.18 -1.12 5.59
CA GLN A 125 21.31 -1.92 6.02
C GLN A 125 20.85 -3.24 6.69
N VAL A 126 19.87 -3.19 7.59
CA VAL A 126 19.27 -4.40 8.19
C VAL A 126 18.69 -5.34 7.12
N ALA A 127 18.02 -4.79 6.11
CA ALA A 127 17.47 -5.58 5.00
C ALA A 127 18.59 -6.34 4.24
N GLN A 128 19.68 -5.65 3.93
CA GLN A 128 20.85 -6.24 3.26
C GLN A 128 21.50 -7.34 4.11
N GLU A 129 21.74 -7.08 5.39
CA GLU A 129 22.36 -8.03 6.32
C GLU A 129 21.50 -9.28 6.52
N ARG A 130 20.19 -9.14 6.43
CA ARG A 130 19.21 -10.22 6.65
C ARG A 130 18.74 -10.91 5.36
N GLY A 131 19.16 -10.46 4.19
CA GLY A 131 18.66 -10.96 2.91
C GLY A 131 17.15 -10.75 2.73
N ALA A 132 16.61 -9.66 3.29
CA ALA A 132 15.20 -9.30 3.20
C ALA A 132 14.96 -8.29 2.06
N GLY A 133 13.72 -8.21 1.57
CA GLY A 133 13.30 -7.15 0.66
C GLY A 133 13.35 -5.77 1.35
N PHE A 134 13.54 -4.74 0.53
CA PHE A 134 13.53 -3.35 1.00
C PHE A 134 12.75 -2.49 0.02
N VAL A 135 11.85 -1.68 0.55
CA VAL A 135 11.05 -0.71 -0.21
C VAL A 135 11.21 0.66 0.42
N ASP A 136 11.71 1.58 -0.35
CA ASP A 136 11.77 2.97 0.04
C ASP A 136 10.49 3.71 -0.39
N GLN A 137 9.76 4.21 0.58
CA GLN A 137 8.65 5.15 0.36
C GLN A 137 8.97 6.56 0.90
N PHE A 138 10.06 6.71 1.68
CA PHE A 138 10.45 7.99 2.25
C PHE A 138 10.90 8.95 1.16
N ASP A 139 11.90 8.58 0.37
CA ASP A 139 12.48 9.44 -0.66
C ASP A 139 11.50 9.78 -1.79
N PRO A 140 10.73 8.84 -2.38
CA PRO A 140 9.73 9.18 -3.38
C PRO A 140 8.66 10.16 -2.87
N TYR A 141 8.17 9.96 -1.64
CA TYR A 141 7.20 10.87 -1.04
C TYR A 141 7.80 12.25 -0.78
N MET A 142 9.01 12.31 -0.23
CA MET A 142 9.76 13.55 0.01
C MET A 142 9.99 14.32 -1.30
N ALA A 143 10.37 13.62 -2.37
CA ALA A 143 10.61 14.24 -3.67
C ALA A 143 9.35 14.92 -4.23
N ILE A 144 8.17 14.27 -4.11
CA ILE A 144 6.89 14.86 -4.52
C ILE A 144 6.59 16.08 -3.64
N MET A 145 6.73 15.96 -2.34
CA MET A 145 6.47 17.04 -1.39
C MET A 145 7.34 18.26 -1.66
N MET A 146 8.63 18.07 -1.91
CA MET A 146 9.58 19.14 -2.23
C MET A 146 9.26 19.79 -3.59
N LYS A 147 8.90 19.00 -4.59
CA LYS A 147 8.48 19.50 -5.91
C LYS A 147 7.26 20.41 -5.82
N GLU A 148 6.24 19.98 -5.11
CA GLU A 148 5.00 20.76 -4.94
C GLU A 148 5.27 22.06 -4.15
N ARG A 149 6.11 22.00 -3.11
CA ARG A 149 6.50 23.19 -2.33
C ARG A 149 7.39 24.16 -3.08
N ALA A 150 8.13 23.73 -4.08
CA ALA A 150 8.87 24.65 -4.95
C ALA A 150 7.92 25.55 -5.75
N SER A 151 6.72 25.08 -6.06
CA SER A 151 5.69 25.83 -6.78
C SER A 151 4.74 26.58 -5.84
N ASP A 152 4.38 25.95 -4.72
CA ASP A 152 3.56 26.54 -3.65
C ASP A 152 4.17 26.18 -2.27
N PRO A 153 4.83 27.15 -1.60
CA PRO A 153 5.42 26.93 -0.28
C PRO A 153 4.44 26.46 0.80
N LYS A 154 3.13 26.59 0.57
CA LYS A 154 2.07 26.14 1.47
C LYS A 154 1.49 24.79 1.06
N ALA A 155 1.98 24.17 -0.02
CA ALA A 155 1.49 22.87 -0.46
C ALA A 155 1.51 21.86 0.70
N PHE A 156 0.42 21.11 0.82
CA PHE A 156 0.24 20.05 1.80
C PHE A 156 -0.36 18.85 1.08
N ILE A 157 0.50 17.99 0.56
CA ILE A 157 0.14 16.93 -0.39
C ILE A 157 -0.55 15.75 0.27
N GLY A 158 -0.22 15.47 1.53
CA GLY A 158 -0.75 14.30 2.23
C GLY A 158 -2.23 14.42 2.55
N GLY A 159 -2.73 15.63 2.85
CA GLY A 159 -4.02 15.78 3.51
C GLY A 159 -4.00 15.12 4.91
N GLY A 160 -4.96 15.33 5.75
CA GLY A 160 -4.89 14.81 7.12
C GLY A 160 -4.07 15.71 8.05
N ASP A 161 -3.20 15.12 8.87
CA ASP A 161 -2.24 15.86 9.70
C ASP A 161 -0.79 15.59 9.29
N ALA A 162 0.17 16.19 10.01
CA ALA A 162 1.59 16.10 9.68
C ALA A 162 2.16 14.67 9.70
N VAL A 163 1.53 13.74 10.40
CA VAL A 163 2.00 12.37 10.65
C VAL A 163 1.08 11.31 10.05
N HIS A 164 -0.21 11.61 9.97
CA HIS A 164 -1.25 10.71 9.47
C HIS A 164 -1.80 11.22 8.14
N PRO A 165 -1.20 10.85 7.01
CA PRO A 165 -1.66 11.27 5.69
C PRO A 165 -3.11 10.85 5.45
N GLY A 166 -3.88 11.75 4.83
CA GLY A 166 -5.22 11.49 4.34
C GLY A 166 -5.22 10.65 3.05
N PRO A 167 -6.35 10.53 2.35
CA PRO A 167 -6.47 9.66 1.17
C PRO A 167 -5.43 9.91 0.08
N ALA A 168 -5.11 11.16 -0.23
CA ALA A 168 -4.09 11.50 -1.24
C ALA A 168 -2.70 10.99 -0.84
N GLY A 169 -2.25 11.28 0.38
CA GLY A 169 -0.96 10.82 0.88
C GLY A 169 -0.88 9.30 1.03
N GLN A 170 -1.97 8.66 1.47
CA GLN A 170 -2.03 7.18 1.52
C GLN A 170 -1.89 6.56 0.13
N THR A 171 -2.46 7.19 -0.90
CA THR A 171 -2.34 6.70 -2.29
C THR A 171 -0.91 6.88 -2.84
N ILE A 172 -0.23 8.00 -2.51
CA ILE A 172 1.19 8.19 -2.84
C ILE A 172 2.05 7.12 -2.15
N MET A 173 1.78 6.84 -0.88
CA MET A 173 2.48 5.77 -0.15
C MET A 173 2.24 4.40 -0.79
N ALA A 174 0.98 4.08 -1.16
CA ALA A 174 0.64 2.83 -1.84
C ALA A 174 1.37 2.72 -3.19
N TRP A 175 1.44 3.79 -3.97
CA TRP A 175 2.21 3.85 -5.21
C TRP A 175 3.69 3.53 -4.98
N ALA A 176 4.34 4.19 -4.03
CA ALA A 176 5.75 3.94 -3.74
C ALA A 176 6.00 2.49 -3.29
N VAL A 177 5.11 1.95 -2.44
CA VAL A 177 5.20 0.57 -1.95
C VAL A 177 4.99 -0.44 -3.07
N LEU A 178 3.95 -0.31 -3.88
CA LEU A 178 3.66 -1.24 -4.98
C LEU A 178 4.78 -1.23 -6.01
N LYS A 179 5.26 -0.05 -6.40
CA LYS A 179 6.40 0.10 -7.31
C LYS A 179 7.66 -0.56 -6.74
N GLY A 180 7.96 -0.34 -5.46
CA GLY A 180 9.09 -0.95 -4.78
C GLY A 180 8.98 -2.47 -4.60
N LEU A 181 7.77 -3.02 -4.62
CA LEU A 181 7.50 -4.46 -4.62
C LEU A 181 7.50 -5.08 -6.02
N GLY A 182 7.73 -4.27 -7.06
CA GLY A 182 7.84 -4.75 -8.44
C GLY A 182 6.53 -4.74 -9.23
N ALA A 183 5.47 -4.11 -8.72
CA ALA A 183 4.29 -3.85 -9.53
C ALA A 183 4.64 -2.84 -10.62
N THR A 184 4.34 -3.17 -11.86
CA THR A 184 4.69 -2.34 -13.04
C THR A 184 3.54 -2.28 -14.04
N ALA A 185 3.45 -1.18 -14.78
CA ALA A 185 2.61 -1.07 -15.96
C ALA A 185 3.37 -1.57 -17.22
N PRO A 186 2.65 -1.96 -18.31
CA PRO A 186 1.19 -1.95 -18.43
C PRO A 186 0.50 -3.11 -17.70
N VAL A 187 -0.71 -2.87 -17.20
CA VAL A 187 -1.60 -3.90 -16.66
C VAL A 187 -2.27 -4.64 -17.81
N SER A 188 -2.76 -3.88 -18.77
CA SER A 188 -3.38 -4.41 -19.97
C SER A 188 -3.18 -3.43 -21.15
N SER A 189 -2.91 -3.95 -22.33
CA SER A 189 -2.82 -3.14 -23.55
C SER A 189 -3.38 -3.87 -24.77
N ALA A 190 -4.04 -3.12 -25.64
CA ALA A 190 -4.48 -3.60 -26.96
C ALA A 190 -4.12 -2.55 -28.01
N SER A 191 -3.43 -2.96 -29.07
CA SER A 191 -3.09 -2.14 -30.24
C SER A 191 -3.68 -2.76 -31.49
N ILE A 192 -4.46 -1.96 -32.24
CA ILE A 192 -5.16 -2.40 -33.45
C ILE A 192 -4.65 -1.56 -34.64
N THR A 193 -4.25 -2.23 -35.71
CA THR A 193 -3.77 -1.58 -36.95
C THR A 193 -4.78 -1.75 -38.08
N LEU A 194 -5.29 -0.64 -38.61
CA LEU A 194 -6.27 -0.61 -39.69
C LEU A 194 -5.57 -0.33 -41.03
N PRO A 195 -6.13 -0.81 -42.16
CA PRO A 195 -7.32 -1.64 -42.31
C PRO A 195 -7.04 -3.12 -42.14
N ALA A 196 -5.80 -3.54 -42.03
CA ALA A 196 -5.35 -4.94 -42.09
C ALA A 196 -5.77 -5.78 -40.86
N GLY A 197 -6.27 -5.14 -39.77
CA GLY A 197 -6.74 -5.83 -38.56
C GLY A 197 -5.63 -6.49 -37.74
N GLY A 198 -4.38 -6.00 -37.82
CA GLY A 198 -3.29 -6.45 -36.95
C GLY A 198 -3.63 -6.10 -35.49
N VAL A 199 -3.51 -7.08 -34.60
CA VAL A 199 -3.80 -6.93 -33.17
C VAL A 199 -2.64 -7.39 -32.34
N GLU A 200 -2.14 -6.51 -31.48
CA GLU A 200 -1.12 -6.81 -30.45
C GLU A 200 -1.76 -6.61 -29.08
N THR A 201 -1.55 -7.57 -28.17
CA THR A 201 -2.16 -7.53 -26.83
C THR A 201 -1.16 -7.91 -25.75
N HIS A 202 -1.37 -7.32 -24.56
CA HIS A 202 -0.71 -7.72 -23.32
C HIS A 202 -1.75 -7.69 -22.19
N GLY A 203 -1.83 -8.76 -21.39
CA GLY A 203 -2.78 -8.87 -20.27
C GLY A 203 -4.25 -8.82 -20.68
N CYS A 204 -4.57 -9.05 -21.96
CA CYS A 204 -5.93 -9.15 -22.47
C CYS A 204 -6.03 -10.00 -23.73
N LYS A 205 -7.27 -10.35 -24.10
CA LYS A 205 -7.61 -10.98 -25.38
C LYS A 205 -8.54 -10.04 -26.16
N VAL A 206 -8.29 -9.91 -27.45
CA VAL A 206 -9.13 -9.13 -28.37
C VAL A 206 -9.74 -10.06 -29.44
N GLY A 207 -11.00 -9.91 -29.72
CA GLY A 207 -11.70 -10.69 -30.75
C GLY A 207 -12.75 -9.86 -31.47
N LYS A 208 -13.34 -10.44 -32.54
CA LYS A 208 -14.42 -9.83 -33.33
C LYS A 208 -14.12 -8.41 -33.83
N VAL A 209 -12.91 -8.18 -34.28
CA VAL A 209 -12.51 -6.88 -34.82
C VAL A 209 -13.28 -6.59 -36.10
N ALA A 210 -14.05 -5.50 -36.13
CA ALA A 210 -14.84 -5.06 -37.29
C ALA A 210 -14.60 -3.57 -37.55
N VAL A 211 -14.34 -3.22 -38.81
CA VAL A 211 -14.14 -1.84 -39.26
C VAL A 211 -15.37 -1.37 -39.97
N SER A 212 -16.01 -0.30 -39.50
CA SER A 212 -17.21 0.27 -40.13
C SER A 212 -17.35 1.76 -39.78
N GLY A 213 -17.97 2.54 -40.66
CA GLY A 213 -18.27 3.95 -40.40
C GLY A 213 -17.07 4.85 -40.07
N GLY A 214 -15.86 4.44 -40.49
CA GLY A 214 -14.62 5.16 -40.15
C GLY A 214 -14.05 4.89 -38.76
N GLY A 215 -14.65 3.94 -38.04
CA GLY A 215 -14.21 3.48 -36.72
C GLY A 215 -13.95 1.97 -36.67
N VAL A 216 -13.60 1.47 -35.48
CA VAL A 216 -13.39 0.04 -35.22
C VAL A 216 -14.16 -0.38 -33.96
N SER A 217 -14.75 -1.56 -34.01
CA SER A 217 -15.35 -2.23 -32.84
C SER A 217 -14.70 -3.59 -32.62
N PHE A 218 -14.61 -4.03 -31.37
CA PHE A 218 -14.01 -5.29 -30.98
C PHE A 218 -14.47 -5.71 -29.59
N ASP A 219 -14.39 -7.00 -29.30
CA ASP A 219 -14.50 -7.51 -27.92
C ASP A 219 -13.11 -7.49 -27.27
N ARG A 220 -13.02 -7.08 -26.01
CA ARG A 220 -11.79 -7.13 -25.20
C ARG A 220 -12.11 -7.78 -23.85
N LEU A 221 -11.30 -8.79 -23.49
CA LEU A 221 -11.35 -9.44 -22.19
C LEU A 221 -10.00 -9.27 -21.50
N ASP A 222 -9.98 -8.52 -20.43
CA ASP A 222 -8.77 -8.25 -19.65
C ASP A 222 -8.55 -9.29 -18.55
N GLU A 223 -7.30 -9.58 -18.23
CA GLU A 223 -6.90 -10.54 -17.19
C GLU A 223 -6.89 -9.91 -15.80
N SER A 224 -6.79 -8.58 -15.72
CA SER A 224 -6.74 -7.82 -14.49
C SER A 224 -7.44 -6.48 -14.64
N LEU A 225 -7.98 -5.96 -13.54
CA LEU A 225 -8.55 -4.62 -13.46
C LEU A 225 -7.46 -3.56 -13.26
N PRO A 226 -7.68 -2.30 -13.67
CA PRO A 226 -6.77 -1.21 -13.37
C PRO A 226 -6.72 -0.95 -11.84
N PHE A 227 -5.65 -0.29 -11.40
CA PHE A 227 -5.51 0.13 -10.01
C PHE A 227 -6.66 1.08 -9.64
N PRO A 228 -7.49 0.73 -8.66
CA PRO A 228 -8.62 1.56 -8.27
C PRO A 228 -8.15 2.77 -7.46
N VAL A 229 -8.53 3.96 -7.86
CA VAL A 229 -8.27 5.19 -7.12
C VAL A 229 -9.56 5.65 -6.43
N ASP A 230 -9.49 5.84 -5.13
CA ASP A 230 -10.57 6.45 -4.34
C ASP A 230 -10.75 7.91 -4.78
N GLU A 231 -11.99 8.34 -4.98
CA GLU A 231 -12.31 9.72 -5.42
C GLU A 231 -11.71 10.79 -4.50
N ARG A 232 -11.62 10.50 -3.19
CA ARG A 232 -10.99 11.38 -2.20
C ARG A 232 -9.48 11.52 -2.40
N ALA A 233 -8.86 10.64 -3.20
CA ALA A 233 -7.44 10.60 -3.47
C ALA A 233 -7.07 11.11 -4.88
N GLU A 234 -8.01 11.58 -5.68
CA GLU A 234 -7.75 12.04 -7.05
C GLU A 234 -6.69 13.15 -7.14
N ALA A 235 -6.55 13.95 -6.09
CA ALA A 235 -5.48 14.96 -6.03
C ALA A 235 -4.09 14.34 -6.17
N ALA A 236 -3.86 13.12 -5.70
CA ALA A 236 -2.58 12.43 -5.82
C ALA A 236 -2.19 12.16 -7.29
N LEU A 237 -3.16 11.93 -8.18
CA LEU A 237 -2.92 11.66 -9.61
C LEU A 237 -2.33 12.86 -10.35
N LYS A 238 -2.52 14.08 -9.82
CA LYS A 238 -2.00 15.32 -10.43
C LYS A 238 -0.54 15.57 -10.09
N ILE A 239 -0.05 15.01 -8.99
CA ILE A 239 1.27 15.31 -8.44
C ILE A 239 2.23 14.12 -8.49
N ALA A 240 1.72 12.89 -8.65
CA ALA A 240 2.50 11.67 -8.74
C ALA A 240 2.09 10.83 -9.97
N PRO A 241 3.02 10.15 -10.66
CA PRO A 241 2.75 9.38 -11.87
C PRO A 241 2.16 8.00 -11.56
N ILE A 242 1.11 7.95 -10.74
CA ILE A 242 0.55 6.72 -10.17
C ILE A 242 -0.01 5.81 -11.27
N LEU A 243 -0.82 6.36 -12.16
CA LEU A 243 -1.44 5.58 -13.24
C LEU A 243 -0.41 5.17 -14.30
N GLU A 244 0.56 6.03 -14.58
CA GLU A 244 1.63 5.73 -15.55
C GLU A 244 2.54 4.58 -15.06
N ASP A 245 2.85 4.59 -13.79
CA ASP A 245 3.76 3.60 -13.20
C ASP A 245 3.09 2.26 -12.86
N LEU A 246 1.81 2.27 -12.46
CA LEU A 246 1.14 1.10 -11.88
C LEU A 246 -0.08 0.62 -12.66
N SER A 247 -0.66 1.46 -13.51
CA SER A 247 -2.02 1.19 -14.00
C SER A 247 -2.24 1.66 -15.45
N ARG A 248 -1.29 1.39 -16.34
CA ARG A 248 -1.53 1.64 -17.77
C ARG A 248 -2.48 0.58 -18.32
N TYR A 249 -3.65 1.04 -18.72
CA TYR A 249 -4.73 0.26 -19.32
C TYR A 249 -4.96 0.80 -20.73
N GLU A 250 -4.10 0.39 -21.66
CA GLU A 250 -3.86 1.12 -22.91
C GLU A 250 -4.73 0.62 -24.05
N LEU A 251 -5.18 1.57 -24.86
CA LEU A 251 -5.79 1.33 -26.16
C LEU A 251 -5.04 2.12 -27.22
N GLY A 252 -4.46 1.42 -28.19
CA GLY A 252 -3.88 1.97 -29.39
C GLY A 252 -4.70 1.63 -30.63
N VAL A 253 -4.97 2.60 -31.50
CA VAL A 253 -5.58 2.35 -32.82
C VAL A 253 -4.85 3.18 -33.86
N SER A 254 -4.20 2.51 -34.81
CA SER A 254 -3.51 3.13 -35.94
C SER A 254 -4.29 2.93 -37.25
N GLY A 255 -4.06 3.84 -38.22
CA GLY A 255 -4.72 3.79 -39.52
C GLY A 255 -6.10 4.46 -39.57
N LEU A 256 -6.53 5.13 -38.50
CA LEU A 256 -7.71 6.00 -38.50
C LEU A 256 -7.46 7.27 -39.35
N ALA A 257 -8.51 7.76 -40.00
CA ALA A 257 -8.45 9.07 -40.66
C ALA A 257 -8.27 10.19 -39.64
N ALA A 258 -7.67 11.32 -40.06
CA ALA A 258 -7.57 12.48 -39.17
C ALA A 258 -8.96 12.96 -38.72
N GLY A 259 -9.14 13.15 -37.42
CA GLY A 259 -10.43 13.53 -36.85
C GLY A 259 -10.54 13.25 -35.35
N THR A 260 -11.68 13.60 -34.78
CA THR A 260 -12.03 13.32 -33.38
C THR A 260 -12.81 12.00 -33.30
N TYR A 261 -12.46 11.21 -32.33
CA TYR A 261 -13.06 9.90 -32.05
C TYR A 261 -13.60 9.83 -30.63
N GLU A 262 -14.61 9.03 -30.46
CA GLU A 262 -15.17 8.71 -29.16
C GLU A 262 -14.90 7.24 -28.87
N VAL A 263 -14.27 6.97 -27.73
CA VAL A 263 -14.06 5.61 -27.23
C VAL A 263 -15.24 5.23 -26.37
N LEU A 264 -15.91 4.15 -26.76
CA LEU A 264 -17.05 3.58 -26.03
C LEU A 264 -16.63 2.23 -25.43
N ILE A 265 -17.03 1.97 -24.18
CA ILE A 265 -16.92 0.65 -23.53
C ILE A 265 -18.34 0.24 -23.13
N ASP A 266 -18.80 -0.91 -23.65
CA ASP A 266 -20.17 -1.41 -23.44
C ASP A 266 -21.27 -0.37 -23.74
N GLY A 267 -21.01 0.50 -24.75
CA GLY A 267 -21.93 1.57 -25.16
C GLY A 267 -21.79 2.87 -24.33
N GLU A 268 -21.00 2.90 -23.27
CA GLU A 268 -20.76 4.12 -22.48
C GLU A 268 -19.53 4.88 -23.02
N SER A 269 -19.68 6.19 -23.21
CA SER A 269 -18.59 7.09 -23.63
C SER A 269 -17.58 7.27 -22.50
N VAL A 270 -16.34 6.86 -22.72
CA VAL A 270 -15.27 6.93 -21.70
C VAL A 270 -14.19 7.95 -22.03
N LEU A 271 -14.00 8.28 -23.30
CA LEU A 271 -12.97 9.22 -23.73
C LEU A 271 -13.33 9.84 -25.09
N LYS A 272 -13.13 11.15 -25.23
CA LYS A 272 -13.06 11.84 -26.53
C LYS A 272 -11.61 12.23 -26.80
N THR A 273 -11.09 11.86 -27.98
CA THR A 273 -9.70 12.04 -28.33
C THR A 273 -9.54 12.14 -29.86
N ASP A 274 -8.33 12.27 -30.37
CA ASP A 274 -8.07 12.31 -31.82
C ASP A 274 -7.30 11.06 -32.30
N ALA A 275 -7.19 10.94 -33.64
CA ALA A 275 -6.52 9.81 -34.27
C ALA A 275 -5.02 9.70 -33.87
N GLU A 276 -4.34 10.80 -33.67
CA GLU A 276 -2.92 10.81 -33.32
C GLU A 276 -2.71 10.35 -31.85
N ALA A 277 -3.60 10.73 -30.94
CA ALA A 277 -3.56 10.23 -29.57
C ALA A 277 -3.87 8.73 -29.51
N LEU A 278 -4.88 8.26 -30.25
CA LEU A 278 -5.17 6.82 -30.36
C LEU A 278 -4.01 6.03 -30.97
N LYS A 279 -3.35 6.58 -31.98
CA LYS A 279 -2.14 5.95 -32.56
C LYS A 279 -0.98 5.84 -31.57
N LYS A 280 -0.82 6.81 -30.68
CA LYS A 280 0.20 6.77 -29.60
C LYS A 280 -0.16 5.85 -28.45
N GLY A 281 -1.45 5.53 -28.30
CA GLY A 281 -2.00 4.82 -27.15
C GLY A 281 -2.56 5.78 -26.10
N VAL A 282 -3.78 5.50 -25.66
CA VAL A 282 -4.47 6.25 -24.59
C VAL A 282 -4.66 5.35 -23.37
N ASN A 283 -4.43 5.90 -22.18
CA ASN A 283 -4.63 5.18 -20.93
C ASN A 283 -6.09 5.32 -20.45
N LEU A 284 -6.78 4.21 -20.27
CA LEU A 284 -8.19 4.15 -19.89
C LEU A 284 -8.41 3.84 -18.39
N SER A 285 -7.34 3.71 -17.60
CA SER A 285 -7.39 3.18 -16.24
C SER A 285 -8.22 3.98 -15.23
N ASN A 286 -8.43 5.28 -15.45
CA ASN A 286 -9.21 6.14 -14.55
C ASN A 286 -10.28 6.95 -15.28
N ASN A 287 -10.63 6.55 -16.50
CA ASN A 287 -11.75 7.18 -17.21
C ASN A 287 -13.08 6.71 -16.64
N ALA A 288 -14.09 7.59 -16.65
CA ALA A 288 -15.44 7.19 -16.28
C ALA A 288 -15.91 6.05 -17.20
N GLY A 289 -16.55 5.03 -16.63
CA GLY A 289 -17.07 3.91 -17.41
C GLY A 289 -17.01 2.57 -16.68
N PRO A 290 -17.41 1.48 -17.36
CA PRO A 290 -17.62 0.17 -16.74
C PRO A 290 -16.39 -0.40 -16.04
N ILE A 291 -15.19 -0.27 -16.65
CA ILE A 291 -13.94 -0.83 -16.11
C ILE A 291 -13.55 -0.17 -14.77
N THR A 292 -13.57 1.16 -14.74
CA THR A 292 -13.28 1.93 -13.53
C THR A 292 -14.31 1.67 -12.43
N LYS A 293 -15.57 1.54 -12.81
CA LYS A 293 -16.66 1.19 -11.91
C LYS A 293 -16.42 -0.19 -11.28
N GLN A 294 -16.12 -1.20 -12.08
CA GLN A 294 -15.81 -2.56 -11.60
C GLN A 294 -14.58 -2.57 -10.68
N ALA A 295 -13.53 -1.82 -11.01
CA ALA A 295 -12.34 -1.71 -10.15
C ALA A 295 -12.66 -1.07 -8.78
N ARG A 296 -13.55 -0.07 -8.75
CA ARG A 296 -14.03 0.56 -7.50
C ARG A 296 -14.95 -0.37 -6.69
N GLU A 297 -15.78 -1.16 -7.34
CA GLU A 297 -16.60 -2.20 -6.70
C GLU A 297 -15.71 -3.24 -6.00
N LEU A 298 -14.67 -3.73 -6.70
CA LEU A 298 -13.67 -4.62 -6.10
C LEU A 298 -12.98 -3.99 -4.88
N LEU A 299 -12.58 -2.71 -4.98
CA LEU A 299 -12.01 -1.99 -3.84
C LEU A 299 -12.99 -1.96 -2.66
N GLY A 300 -14.28 -1.78 -2.92
CA GLY A 300 -15.34 -1.86 -1.90
C GLY A 300 -15.39 -3.21 -1.18
N GLU A 301 -15.28 -4.31 -1.91
CA GLU A 301 -15.24 -5.67 -1.32
C GLU A 301 -13.95 -5.89 -0.49
N VAL A 302 -12.81 -5.39 -0.95
CA VAL A 302 -11.56 -5.41 -0.16
C VAL A 302 -11.72 -4.65 1.15
N PHE A 303 -12.37 -3.48 1.14
CA PHE A 303 -12.65 -2.73 2.37
C PHE A 303 -13.58 -3.50 3.32
N LYS A 304 -14.64 -4.12 2.82
CA LYS A 304 -15.55 -4.94 3.64
C LYS A 304 -14.78 -6.09 4.33
N LYS A 305 -13.97 -6.82 3.57
CA LYS A 305 -13.12 -7.89 4.10
C LYS A 305 -12.16 -7.36 5.18
N ASN A 306 -11.48 -6.26 4.92
CA ASN A 306 -10.52 -5.68 5.86
C ASN A 306 -11.20 -5.18 7.15
N ASN A 307 -12.41 -4.62 7.06
CA ASN A 307 -13.19 -4.18 8.22
C ASN A 307 -13.64 -5.36 9.08
N SER A 308 -14.08 -6.48 8.48
CA SER A 308 -14.42 -7.70 9.23
C SER A 308 -13.19 -8.25 9.95
N PHE A 309 -12.01 -8.28 9.30
CA PHE A 309 -10.77 -8.69 9.95
C PHE A 309 -10.35 -7.71 11.07
N PHE A 310 -10.49 -6.40 10.84
CA PHE A 310 -10.19 -5.39 11.86
C PHE A 310 -11.08 -5.57 13.09
N HIS A 311 -12.40 -5.75 12.91
CA HIS A 311 -13.34 -6.01 13.98
C HIS A 311 -12.96 -7.29 14.76
N ARG A 312 -12.72 -8.39 14.04
CA ARG A 312 -12.26 -9.66 14.66
C ARG A 312 -11.03 -9.47 15.54
N TRP A 313 -10.03 -8.76 15.04
CA TRP A 313 -8.77 -8.58 15.74
C TRP A 313 -8.85 -7.53 16.85
N ARG A 314 -9.38 -6.32 16.51
CA ARG A 314 -9.36 -5.17 17.40
C ARG A 314 -10.39 -5.26 18.51
N ASP A 315 -11.62 -5.56 18.13
CA ASP A 315 -12.77 -5.41 19.03
C ASP A 315 -13.10 -6.72 19.77
N VAL A 316 -12.67 -7.87 19.25
CA VAL A 316 -12.94 -9.17 19.87
C VAL A 316 -11.67 -9.80 20.45
N GLN A 317 -10.63 -10.03 19.62
CA GLN A 317 -9.41 -10.72 20.08
C GLN A 317 -8.64 -9.91 21.13
N LEU A 318 -8.48 -8.61 20.92
CA LEU A 318 -7.71 -7.73 21.79
C LEU A 318 -8.54 -7.03 22.86
N TYR A 319 -9.86 -7.24 22.87
CA TYR A 319 -10.71 -6.63 23.89
C TYR A 319 -10.34 -7.14 25.29
N SER A 320 -10.10 -6.21 26.21
CA SER A 320 -9.80 -6.50 27.60
C SER A 320 -11.07 -6.36 28.43
N PHE A 321 -11.59 -7.50 28.91
CA PHE A 321 -12.75 -7.48 29.81
C PHE A 321 -12.37 -6.94 31.19
N PRO A 322 -13.27 -6.19 31.84
CA PRO A 322 -13.11 -5.84 33.25
C PRO A 322 -12.95 -7.08 34.12
N GLY A 323 -12.24 -6.98 35.23
CA GLY A 323 -11.94 -8.12 36.08
C GLY A 323 -13.17 -8.92 36.51
N TRP A 324 -14.29 -8.25 36.78
CA TRP A 324 -15.56 -8.88 37.15
C TRP A 324 -16.23 -9.69 36.02
N ALA A 325 -15.87 -9.44 34.79
CA ALA A 325 -16.38 -10.15 33.60
C ALA A 325 -15.39 -11.21 33.07
N GLN A 326 -14.22 -11.34 33.67
CA GLN A 326 -13.25 -12.36 33.29
C GLN A 326 -13.65 -13.73 33.84
N GLY A 327 -13.56 -14.75 32.98
CA GLY A 327 -13.89 -16.12 33.35
C GLY A 327 -14.07 -17.06 32.17
N ALA A 328 -14.20 -18.35 32.45
CA ALA A 328 -14.29 -19.39 31.43
C ALA A 328 -15.47 -19.19 30.46
N GLU A 329 -16.62 -18.72 30.94
CA GLU A 329 -17.77 -18.45 30.08
C GLU A 329 -17.50 -17.29 29.10
N THR A 330 -16.88 -16.21 29.55
CA THR A 330 -16.52 -15.06 28.70
C THR A 330 -15.51 -15.48 27.64
N GLU A 331 -14.51 -16.28 27.99
CA GLU A 331 -13.52 -16.78 27.02
C GLU A 331 -14.15 -17.79 26.05
N ALA A 332 -15.11 -18.60 26.47
CA ALA A 332 -15.85 -19.48 25.55
C ALA A 332 -16.70 -18.68 24.56
N ARG A 333 -17.37 -17.62 25.02
CA ARG A 333 -18.10 -16.68 24.11
C ARG A 333 -17.18 -15.97 23.16
N ARG A 334 -16.02 -15.45 23.64
CA ARG A 334 -15.00 -14.84 22.78
C ARG A 334 -14.52 -15.81 21.69
N SER A 335 -14.21 -17.04 22.07
CA SER A 335 -13.74 -18.07 21.13
C SER A 335 -14.78 -18.41 20.08
N ALA A 336 -16.06 -18.50 20.45
CA ALA A 336 -17.15 -18.72 19.51
C ALA A 336 -17.32 -17.56 18.52
N GLU A 337 -17.24 -16.32 19.01
CA GLU A 337 -17.34 -15.13 18.15
C GLU A 337 -16.12 -15.01 17.21
N LEU A 338 -14.91 -15.29 17.68
CA LEU A 338 -13.71 -15.32 16.82
C LEU A 338 -13.85 -16.34 15.69
N LYS A 339 -14.37 -17.55 15.97
CA LYS A 339 -14.60 -18.55 14.93
C LYS A 339 -15.58 -18.08 13.88
N LYS A 340 -16.71 -17.49 14.28
CA LYS A 340 -17.71 -16.93 13.37
C LYS A 340 -17.12 -15.82 12.49
N LEU A 341 -16.32 -14.92 13.07
CA LEU A 341 -15.66 -13.83 12.33
C LEU A 341 -14.56 -14.34 11.40
N ASP A 342 -13.85 -15.42 11.76
CA ASP A 342 -12.91 -16.09 10.86
C ASP A 342 -13.62 -16.64 9.60
N GLU A 343 -14.78 -17.28 9.78
CA GLU A 343 -15.62 -17.77 8.68
C GLU A 343 -16.11 -16.61 7.79
N GLU A 344 -16.52 -15.50 8.39
CA GLU A 344 -16.91 -14.29 7.65
C GLU A 344 -15.76 -13.69 6.82
N VAL A 345 -14.57 -13.56 7.41
CA VAL A 345 -13.39 -13.05 6.72
C VAL A 345 -13.03 -13.93 5.52
N VAL A 346 -13.10 -15.25 5.68
CA VAL A 346 -12.86 -16.20 4.57
C VAL A 346 -13.92 -16.04 3.48
N ALA A 347 -15.20 -15.96 3.83
CA ALA A 347 -16.28 -15.76 2.86
C ALA A 347 -16.07 -14.47 2.05
N ARG A 348 -15.74 -13.35 2.72
CA ARG A 348 -15.44 -12.08 2.04
C ARG A 348 -14.17 -12.14 1.19
N ALA A 349 -13.16 -12.91 1.60
CA ALA A 349 -11.97 -13.11 0.78
C ALA A 349 -12.30 -13.85 -0.53
N ILE A 350 -13.23 -14.80 -0.49
CA ILE A 350 -13.72 -15.51 -1.67
C ILE A 350 -14.46 -14.54 -2.61
N GLU A 351 -15.28 -13.62 -2.09
CA GLU A 351 -15.97 -12.61 -2.92
C GLU A 351 -14.97 -11.69 -3.63
N VAL A 352 -13.88 -11.30 -2.98
CA VAL A 352 -12.81 -10.50 -3.62
C VAL A 352 -12.14 -11.24 -4.78
N LEU A 353 -12.12 -12.58 -4.77
CA LEU A 353 -11.49 -13.40 -5.81
C LEU A 353 -12.43 -13.78 -6.98
N LYS A 354 -13.73 -13.50 -6.88
CA LYS A 354 -14.71 -13.68 -7.95
C LYS A 354 -14.68 -12.51 -8.94
#